data_e17138dfa1647408687f9fdd52194841
#
_entry.id   e17138dfa1647408687f9fdd52194841
#
_cell.length_a   1.000
_cell.length_b   1.000
_cell.length_c   1.000
_cell.angle_alpha   90.00
_cell.angle_beta   90.00
_cell.angle_gamma   90.00
#
_symmetry.space_group_name_H-M   'P 1'
#
loop_
_entity.id
_entity.type
_entity.pdbx_description
1 polymer ?
#
loop_
_entity_poly.entity_id
_entity_poly.type
_entity_poly.pdbx_seq_one_letter_code
_entity_poly.pdbx_strand_id
1 'polypeptide(L)'
;MDGYMTKPIPDKAEVAIEYPDKFYIGTFERTSRFEAHLDSNGISLKLERPGSDNERKSIHFHVNYELFAEILRDLASTAAALPADDLEHRESLTEAVGALHAALLSLGAKSAIAARACTASET
;
A
#
# COMPACT_ATOMS: atom_id res chain seq x y z
N MET A 1 -4.40 -11.50 -17.74
CA MET A 1 -3.62 -10.34 -17.31
C MET A 1 -4.50 -9.40 -16.53
N ASP A 2 -4.07 -9.02 -15.39
CA ASP A 2 -4.90 -8.30 -14.43
C ASP A 2 -4.92 -6.79 -14.59
N GLY A 3 -4.21 -6.23 -15.53
CA GLY A 3 -4.18 -4.80 -15.76
C GLY A 3 -3.26 -4.01 -14.85
N TYR A 4 -2.63 -4.65 -13.90
CA TYR A 4 -1.68 -4.00 -13.00
C TYR A 4 -0.27 -4.40 -13.40
N MET A 5 0.63 -3.46 -13.29
CA MET A 5 2.02 -3.69 -13.68
C MET A 5 2.91 -3.59 -12.47
N THR A 6 3.86 -4.52 -12.38
CA THR A 6 4.88 -4.42 -11.34
C THR A 6 5.89 -3.36 -11.71
N LYS A 7 6.47 -2.74 -10.68
CA LYS A 7 7.48 -1.69 -10.83
C LYS A 7 8.73 -2.07 -10.06
N PRO A 8 9.90 -1.60 -10.46
CA PRO A 8 11.11 -1.83 -9.69
C PRO A 8 10.99 -1.24 -8.28
N ILE A 9 11.55 -1.94 -7.31
CA ILE A 9 11.58 -1.44 -5.94
C ILE A 9 12.65 -0.34 -5.84
N PRO A 10 12.29 0.87 -5.41
CA PRO A 10 13.25 1.97 -5.33
C PRO A 10 14.25 1.84 -4.19
N ASP A 11 13.96 1.02 -3.20
CA ASP A 11 14.82 0.82 -2.05
C ASP A 11 14.82 -0.66 -1.72
N LYS A 12 14.44 -1.02 -0.53
CA LYS A 12 14.34 -2.42 -0.14
C LYS A 12 13.17 -2.62 0.81
N ALA A 13 12.75 -3.86 0.95
CA ALA A 13 11.76 -4.25 1.93
C ALA A 13 12.24 -5.53 2.60
N GLU A 14 11.99 -5.63 3.89
CA GLU A 14 12.32 -6.82 4.66
C GLU A 14 11.03 -7.42 5.18
N VAL A 15 10.91 -8.73 5.06
CA VAL A 15 9.70 -9.45 5.45
C VAL A 15 10.12 -10.59 6.36
N ALA A 16 9.43 -10.72 7.48
CA ALA A 16 9.63 -11.84 8.38
C ALA A 16 8.28 -12.48 8.66
N ILE A 17 8.23 -13.80 8.58
CA ILE A 17 7.03 -14.55 8.90
C ILE A 17 7.42 -15.56 9.97
N GLU A 18 6.72 -15.51 11.09
CA GLU A 18 7.03 -16.29 12.25
C GLU A 18 5.89 -17.24 12.57
N TYR A 19 6.20 -18.53 12.65
CA TYR A 19 5.26 -19.56 13.10
C TYR A 19 5.81 -20.16 14.40
N PRO A 20 4.99 -20.86 15.17
CA PRO A 20 5.49 -21.48 16.39
C PRO A 20 6.68 -22.42 16.18
N ASP A 21 6.75 -23.07 15.03
CA ASP A 21 7.76 -24.09 14.74
C ASP A 21 8.75 -23.68 13.64
N LYS A 22 8.63 -22.51 13.07
CA LYS A 22 9.53 -22.08 11.98
C LYS A 22 9.47 -20.58 11.76
N PHE A 23 10.45 -20.10 11.03
CA PHE A 23 10.65 -18.68 10.83
C PHE A 23 11.19 -18.46 9.42
N TYR A 24 10.61 -17.53 8.70
CA TYR A 24 11.04 -17.16 7.36
C TYR A 24 11.41 -15.69 7.32
N ILE A 25 12.56 -15.39 6.71
CA ILE A 25 12.99 -14.02 6.47
C ILE A 25 13.23 -13.85 4.98
N GLY A 26 12.77 -12.77 4.42
CA GLY A 26 13.04 -12.43 3.04
C GLY A 26 13.38 -10.97 2.89
N THR A 27 14.34 -10.67 2.03
CA THR A 27 14.68 -9.30 1.68
C THR A 27 14.40 -9.11 0.19
N PHE A 28 13.71 -8.03 -0.14
CA PHE A 28 13.43 -7.67 -1.53
C PHE A 28 14.20 -6.37 -1.81
N GLU A 29 15.20 -6.47 -2.66
CA GLU A 29 16.10 -5.36 -2.99
C GLU A 29 15.72 -4.75 -4.34
N ARG A 30 16.56 -3.88 -4.87
CA ARG A 30 16.29 -3.18 -6.12
C ARG A 30 16.12 -4.09 -7.34
N THR A 31 16.58 -5.31 -7.26
CA THR A 31 16.34 -6.32 -8.30
C THR A 31 14.93 -6.87 -8.23
N SER A 32 14.20 -6.54 -7.21
CA SER A 32 12.82 -6.99 -7.00
C SER A 32 11.82 -5.98 -7.56
N ARG A 33 10.56 -6.37 -7.57
CA ARG A 33 9.49 -5.53 -8.10
C ARG A 33 8.32 -5.51 -7.12
N PHE A 34 7.48 -4.50 -7.24
CA PHE A 34 6.31 -4.38 -6.39
C PHE A 34 5.09 -4.00 -7.20
N GLU A 35 3.94 -4.26 -6.63
CA GLU A 35 2.66 -3.84 -7.15
C GLU A 35 1.78 -3.47 -5.97
N ALA A 36 1.07 -2.38 -6.09
CA ALA A 36 0.15 -1.93 -5.05
C ALA A 36 -1.09 -1.35 -5.70
N HIS A 37 -2.27 -1.74 -5.24
CA HIS A 37 -3.50 -1.18 -5.75
C HIS A 37 -4.62 -1.30 -4.72
N LEU A 38 -5.66 -0.50 -4.94
CA LEU A 38 -6.89 -0.56 -4.15
C LEU A 38 -7.92 -1.36 -4.91
N ASP A 39 -8.69 -2.16 -4.18
CA ASP A 39 -9.84 -2.85 -4.76
C ASP A 39 -11.09 -2.54 -3.92
N SER A 40 -12.18 -3.23 -4.17
CA SER A 40 -13.43 -2.96 -3.48
C SER A 40 -13.39 -3.27 -1.99
N ASN A 41 -12.45 -4.09 -1.56
CA ASN A 41 -12.38 -4.56 -0.17
C ASN A 41 -11.22 -4.00 0.63
N GLY A 42 -10.20 -3.50 -0.03
CA GLY A 42 -9.02 -3.00 0.67
C GLY A 42 -7.85 -2.74 -0.25
N ILE A 43 -6.66 -2.88 0.29
CA ILE A 43 -5.44 -2.71 -0.48
C ILE A 43 -4.79 -4.06 -0.73
N SER A 44 -4.19 -4.19 -1.91
CA SER A 44 -3.37 -5.34 -2.26
C SER A 44 -1.95 -4.88 -2.50
N LEU A 45 -1.01 -5.61 -1.92
CA LEU A 45 0.40 -5.29 -2.05
C LEU A 45 1.14 -6.58 -2.38
N LYS A 46 1.99 -6.52 -3.37
CA LYS A 46 2.80 -7.65 -3.79
C LYS A 46 4.25 -7.22 -3.90
N LEU A 47 5.14 -8.04 -3.37
CA LEU A 47 6.57 -7.91 -3.59
C LEU A 47 7.04 -9.20 -4.24
N GLU A 48 7.88 -9.11 -5.26
CA GLU A 48 8.39 -10.30 -5.90
C GLU A 48 9.82 -10.12 -6.38
N ARG A 49 10.58 -11.18 -6.30
CA ARG A 49 11.89 -11.27 -6.90
C ARG A 49 11.80 -12.29 -8.02
N PRO A 50 11.90 -11.87 -9.28
CA PRO A 50 11.91 -12.83 -10.40
C PRO A 50 13.21 -13.62 -10.40
N GLY A 51 13.18 -14.77 -11.05
CA GLY A 51 14.36 -15.61 -11.18
C GLY A 51 13.98 -17.06 -11.40
N SER A 52 14.98 -17.93 -11.31
CA SER A 52 14.76 -19.37 -11.39
C SER A 52 14.02 -19.86 -10.16
N ASP A 53 13.56 -21.11 -10.18
CA ASP A 53 12.74 -21.66 -9.11
C ASP A 53 13.38 -21.53 -7.73
N ASN A 54 14.70 -21.61 -7.64
CA ASN A 54 15.38 -21.50 -6.36
C ASN A 54 15.58 -20.07 -5.88
N GLU A 55 15.50 -19.11 -6.80
CA GLU A 55 15.75 -17.70 -6.48
C GLU A 55 14.47 -16.89 -6.41
N ARG A 56 13.43 -17.36 -7.06
CA ARG A 56 12.16 -16.64 -7.13
C ARG A 56 11.46 -16.67 -5.77
N LYS A 57 10.96 -15.53 -5.38
CA LYS A 57 10.14 -15.43 -4.18
C LYS A 57 9.11 -14.33 -4.36
N SER A 58 8.01 -14.46 -3.68
CA SER A 58 6.97 -13.45 -3.70
C SER A 58 6.21 -13.45 -2.39
N ILE A 59 5.62 -12.31 -2.07
CA ILE A 59 4.73 -12.19 -0.93
C ILE A 59 3.56 -11.29 -1.33
N HIS A 60 2.37 -11.67 -0.89
CA HIS A 60 1.15 -10.93 -1.14
C HIS A 60 0.50 -10.55 0.18
N PHE A 61 0.04 -9.31 0.26
CA PHE A 61 -0.78 -8.87 1.38
C PHE A 61 -2.11 -8.38 0.84
N HIS A 62 -3.16 -8.69 1.54
CA HIS A 62 -4.44 -8.00 1.33
C HIS A 62 -4.90 -7.50 2.69
N VAL A 63 -5.14 -6.21 2.78
CA VAL A 63 -5.52 -5.57 4.04
C VAL A 63 -6.84 -4.85 3.80
N ASN A 64 -7.86 -5.21 4.57
CA ASN A 64 -9.16 -4.56 4.45
C ASN A 64 -9.07 -3.11 4.93
N TYR A 65 -9.99 -2.28 4.44
CA TYR A 65 -9.89 -0.84 4.63
C TYR A 65 -9.91 -0.39 6.09
N GLU A 66 -10.69 -1.03 6.95
CA GLU A 66 -10.73 -0.62 8.34
C GLU A 66 -9.39 -0.85 9.05
N LEU A 67 -8.77 -1.99 8.79
CA LEU A 67 -7.44 -2.25 9.33
C LEU A 67 -6.41 -1.30 8.73
N PHE A 68 -6.48 -1.08 7.43
CA PHE A 68 -5.56 -0.16 6.78
C PHE A 68 -5.68 1.25 7.35
N ALA A 69 -6.91 1.71 7.60
CA ALA A 69 -7.12 3.02 8.22
C ALA A 69 -6.51 3.09 9.61
N GLU A 70 -6.64 2.03 10.41
CA GLU A 70 -6.02 2.00 11.73
C GLU A 70 -4.50 2.00 11.65
N ILE A 71 -3.94 1.27 10.69
CA ILE A 71 -2.50 1.29 10.45
C ILE A 71 -2.04 2.71 10.13
N LEU A 72 -2.77 3.41 9.26
CA LEU A 72 -2.44 4.79 8.90
C LEU A 72 -2.50 5.72 10.11
N ARG A 73 -3.50 5.54 10.98
CA ARG A 73 -3.61 6.36 12.20
C ARG A 73 -2.44 6.12 13.13
N ASP A 74 -2.04 4.86 13.29
CA ASP A 74 -0.89 4.54 14.12
C ASP A 74 0.41 5.10 13.53
N LEU A 75 0.56 5.04 12.22
CA LEU A 75 1.72 5.64 11.57
C LEU A 75 1.75 7.15 11.78
N ALA A 76 0.59 7.80 11.72
CA ALA A 76 0.51 9.24 11.98
C ALA A 76 0.93 9.57 13.41
N SER A 77 0.49 8.75 14.38
CA SER A 77 0.86 8.96 15.78
C SER A 77 2.37 8.81 16.00
N THR A 78 2.97 7.78 15.41
CA THR A 78 4.41 7.58 15.56
C THR A 78 5.21 8.67 14.85
N ALA A 79 4.75 9.09 13.67
CA ALA A 79 5.41 10.17 12.95
C ALA A 79 5.40 11.48 13.74
N ALA A 80 4.29 11.78 14.43
CA ALA A 80 4.19 12.97 15.23
C ALA A 80 5.15 12.96 16.43
N ALA A 81 5.51 11.77 16.91
CA ALA A 81 6.42 11.63 18.04
C ALA A 81 7.89 11.62 17.65
N LEU A 82 8.21 11.49 16.36
CA LEU A 82 9.59 11.45 15.91
C LEU A 82 10.22 12.83 15.93
N PRO A 83 11.52 12.94 16.31
CA PRO A 83 12.25 14.19 16.10
C PRO A 83 12.30 14.58 14.63
N ALA A 84 12.37 15.87 14.36
CA ALA A 84 12.30 16.37 12.98
C ALA A 84 13.36 15.78 12.06
N ASP A 85 14.51 15.39 12.61
CA ASP A 85 15.63 14.91 11.80
C ASP A 85 15.65 13.39 11.60
N ASP A 86 14.77 12.65 12.28
CA ASP A 86 14.86 11.19 12.28
C ASP A 86 14.23 10.54 11.06
N LEU A 87 13.38 11.23 10.34
CA LEU A 87 12.71 10.66 9.19
C LEU A 87 13.34 11.19 7.90
N GLU A 88 14.22 10.39 7.34
CA GLU A 88 14.74 10.66 6.00
C GLU A 88 13.60 10.51 5.00
N HIS A 89 13.71 11.12 3.87
CA HIS A 89 12.69 11.02 2.82
C HIS A 89 11.31 11.52 3.24
N ARG A 90 11.25 12.36 4.28
CA ARG A 90 9.98 12.91 4.74
C ARG A 90 9.22 13.62 3.62
N GLU A 91 9.93 14.33 2.76
CA GLU A 91 9.30 15.04 1.66
C GLU A 91 8.64 14.09 0.67
N SER A 92 9.31 12.99 0.33
CA SER A 92 8.74 11.98 -0.56
C SER A 92 7.49 11.36 0.04
N LEU A 93 7.52 11.03 1.33
CA LEU A 93 6.37 10.48 2.01
C LEU A 93 5.21 11.47 2.05
N THR A 94 5.51 12.73 2.39
CA THR A 94 4.48 13.76 2.45
C THR A 94 3.80 13.94 1.10
N GLU A 95 4.58 13.97 0.04
CA GLU A 95 4.06 14.10 -1.31
C GLU A 95 3.18 12.90 -1.68
N ALA A 96 3.65 11.69 -1.38
CA ALA A 96 2.91 10.48 -1.72
C ALA A 96 1.60 10.37 -0.94
N VAL A 97 1.64 10.68 0.35
CA VAL A 97 0.44 10.68 1.19
C VAL A 97 -0.55 11.74 0.72
N GLY A 98 -0.03 12.91 0.33
CA GLY A 98 -0.87 13.97 -0.24
C GLY A 98 -1.56 13.53 -1.52
N ALA A 99 -0.85 12.81 -2.39
CA ALA A 99 -1.43 12.28 -3.61
C ALA A 99 -2.55 11.27 -3.31
N LEU A 100 -2.32 10.40 -2.34
CA LEU A 100 -3.36 9.43 -1.92
C LEU A 100 -4.57 10.15 -1.34
N HIS A 101 -4.34 11.14 -0.49
CA HIS A 101 -5.41 11.92 0.10
C HIS A 101 -6.27 12.61 -0.97
N ALA A 102 -5.61 13.26 -1.93
CA ALA A 102 -6.32 13.92 -3.02
C ALA A 102 -7.14 12.94 -3.86
N ALA A 103 -6.57 11.77 -4.14
CA ALA A 103 -7.28 10.74 -4.91
C ALA A 103 -8.52 10.23 -4.17
N LEU A 104 -8.41 10.03 -2.86
CA LEU A 104 -9.56 9.58 -2.06
C LEU A 104 -10.64 10.64 -2.00
N LEU A 105 -10.27 11.92 -1.88
CA LEU A 105 -11.25 13.00 -1.93
C LEU A 105 -11.97 13.05 -3.28
N SER A 106 -11.25 12.84 -4.36
CA SER A 106 -11.83 12.79 -5.70
C SER A 106 -12.83 11.65 -5.85
N LEU A 107 -12.52 10.48 -5.27
CA LEU A 107 -13.45 9.35 -5.25
C LEU A 107 -14.72 9.69 -4.48
N GLY A 108 -14.59 10.35 -3.34
CA GLY A 108 -15.73 10.78 -2.56
C GLY A 108 -16.62 11.74 -3.34
N ALA A 109 -16.03 12.67 -4.07
CA ALA A 109 -16.77 13.61 -4.89
C ALA A 109 -17.53 12.90 -6.02
N LYS A 110 -16.88 11.94 -6.68
CA LYS A 110 -17.53 11.16 -7.73
C LYS A 110 -18.71 10.37 -7.18
N SER A 111 -18.54 9.77 -6.02
CA SER A 111 -19.60 9.00 -5.36
C SER A 111 -20.78 9.88 -4.99
N ALA A 112 -20.53 11.08 -4.48
CA ALA A 112 -21.56 12.03 -4.11
C ALA A 112 -22.37 12.49 -5.34
N ILE A 113 -21.68 12.74 -6.44
CA ILE A 113 -22.34 13.12 -7.70
C ILE A 113 -23.22 11.97 -8.20
N ALA A 114 -22.73 10.76 -8.17
CA ALA A 114 -23.49 9.60 -8.59
C ALA A 114 -24.73 9.39 -7.72
N ALA A 115 -24.60 9.56 -6.41
CA ALA A 115 -25.72 9.44 -5.48
C ALA A 115 -26.78 10.50 -5.75
N ARG A 116 -26.36 11.72 -6.02
CA ARG A 116 -27.30 12.81 -6.35
C ARG A 116 -28.02 12.52 -7.65
N ALA A 117 -27.34 12.00 -8.65
CA ALA A 117 -27.96 11.66 -9.92
C ALA A 117 -29.02 10.57 -9.74
N CYS A 118 -28.73 9.55 -8.95
CA CYS A 118 -29.69 8.49 -8.65
C CYS A 118 -30.92 9.05 -7.93
N THR A 119 -30.73 9.91 -6.95
CA THR A 119 -31.81 10.52 -6.19
C THR A 119 -32.69 11.38 -7.10
N ALA A 120 -32.06 12.16 -7.98
CA ALA A 120 -32.79 13.00 -8.92
C ALA A 120 -33.62 12.18 -9.87
N SER A 121 -33.17 11.03 -10.31
CA SER A 121 -33.91 10.19 -11.23
C SER A 121 -35.08 9.47 -10.58
N GLU A 122 -35.10 9.35 -9.28
CA GLU A 122 -36.20 8.72 -8.55
C GLU A 122 -37.37 9.67 -8.32
N THR A 123 -37.14 10.93 -8.42
CA THR A 123 -38.16 11.93 -8.22
C THR A 123 -38.78 12.37 -9.55
#